data_2d0480a7ac9986a457c6ca49a462f2ff
#
_entry.id   2d0480a7ac9986a457c6ca49a462f2ff
#
_cell.length_a   1.000
_cell.length_b   1.000
_cell.length_c   1.000
_cell.angle_alpha   90.00
_cell.angle_beta   90.00
_cell.angle_gamma   90.00
#
_symmetry.space_group_name_H-M   'P 1'
#
loop_
_entity.id
_entity.type
_entity.pdbx_description
1 polymer ?
#
loop_
_entity_poly.entity_id
_entity_poly.type
_entity_poly.pdbx_seq_one_letter_code
_entity_poly.pdbx_strand_id
1 'polypeptide(L)' 'MINFEPTEYSRKLDTVGRLVIPSKLRKEMRLELGEEYPFYTCVDEHGQSWLCIPCPGVETE' A
#
# COMPACT_ATOMS: atom_id res chain seq x y z
N MET A 1 14.45 10.75 -2.45
CA MET A 1 14.20 10.21 -1.11
C MET A 1 12.76 9.79 -0.93
N ILE A 2 12.53 8.64 -0.36
CA ILE A 2 11.18 8.13 -0.16
C ILE A 2 10.62 8.76 1.10
N ASN A 3 9.41 9.25 1.00
CA ASN A 3 8.74 9.90 2.10
C ASN A 3 7.60 9.01 2.57
N PHE A 4 7.74 8.44 3.76
CA PHE A 4 6.71 7.55 4.31
C PHE A 4 5.79 8.34 5.21
N GLU A 5 4.50 8.20 4.98
CA GLU A 5 3.51 8.85 5.81
C GLU A 5 2.67 7.76 6.47
N PRO A 6 2.70 7.66 7.78
CA PRO A 6 1.88 6.64 8.43
C PRO A 6 0.41 6.93 8.27
N THR A 7 -0.36 5.88 8.22
CA THR A 7 -1.81 6.01 8.17
C THR A 7 -2.38 5.55 9.50
N GLU A 8 -3.66 5.79 9.68
CA GLU A 8 -4.33 5.30 10.88
C GLU A 8 -4.78 3.86 10.73
N TYR A 9 -4.50 3.25 9.58
CA TYR A 9 -5.01 1.92 9.27
C TYR A 9 -3.97 0.86 9.55
N SER A 10 -4.44 -0.27 10.05
CA SER A 10 -3.62 -1.48 10.16
C SER A 10 -4.56 -2.66 9.97
N ARG A 11 -4.02 -3.75 9.49
CA ARG A 11 -4.82 -4.95 9.27
C ARG A 11 -3.98 -6.17 9.61
N LYS A 12 -4.66 -7.19 10.06
CA LYS A 12 -4.00 -8.43 10.41
C LYS A 12 -3.89 -9.30 9.17
N LEU A 13 -2.73 -9.88 8.97
CA LEU A 13 -2.55 -10.88 7.92
C LEU A 13 -3.28 -12.14 8.35
N ASP A 14 -4.18 -12.65 7.53
CA ASP A 14 -4.96 -13.79 7.93
C ASP A 14 -4.16 -15.09 7.76
N THR A 15 -4.78 -16.22 8.13
CA THR A 15 -4.06 -17.48 8.18
C THR A 15 -3.79 -18.07 6.80
N VAL A 16 -4.43 -17.55 5.77
CA VAL A 16 -4.13 -17.97 4.40
C VAL A 16 -3.31 -16.93 3.66
N GLY A 17 -2.78 -15.94 4.36
CA GLY A 17 -1.85 -15.01 3.77
C GLY A 17 -2.51 -13.82 3.08
N ARG A 18 -3.73 -13.47 3.44
CA ARG A 18 -4.41 -12.36 2.81
C ARG A 18 -4.44 -11.15 3.72
N LEU A 19 -4.36 -10.00 3.11
CA LEU A 19 -4.39 -8.74 3.83
C LEU A 19 -5.40 -7.84 3.14
N VAL A 20 -6.39 -7.38 3.89
CA VAL A 20 -7.47 -6.58 3.31
C VAL A 20 -7.07 -5.11 3.37
N ILE A 21 -7.12 -4.45 2.23
CA ILE A 21 -6.86 -3.03 2.18
C ILE A 21 -8.14 -2.30 2.60
N PRO A 22 -8.08 -1.43 3.61
CA PRO A 22 -9.29 -0.69 4.01
C PRO A 22 -9.87 0.06 2.83
N SER A 23 -11.19 0.01 2.69
CA SER A 23 -11.82 0.59 1.51
C SER A 23 -11.57 2.08 1.38
N LYS A 24 -11.47 2.77 2.51
CA LYS A 24 -11.21 4.20 2.48
C LYS A 24 -9.81 4.49 1.93
N LEU A 25 -8.83 3.72 2.40
CA LEU A 25 -7.46 3.87 1.90
C LEU A 25 -7.38 3.48 0.43
N ARG A 26 -8.08 2.40 0.06
CA ARG A 26 -8.11 1.95 -1.33
C ARG A 26 -8.62 3.05 -2.25
N LYS A 27 -9.69 3.74 -1.82
CA LYS A 27 -10.26 4.81 -2.63
C LYS A 27 -9.34 6.03 -2.70
N GLU A 28 -8.67 6.34 -1.59
CA GLU A 28 -7.73 7.45 -1.59
C GLU A 28 -6.58 7.19 -2.56
N MET A 29 -6.14 5.95 -2.63
CA MET A 29 -5.03 5.59 -3.50
C MET A 29 -5.49 5.20 -4.89
N ARG A 30 -6.80 5.26 -5.14
CA ARG A 30 -7.41 4.99 -6.45
C ARG A 30 -7.15 3.58 -6.96
N LEU A 31 -7.14 2.65 -6.03
CA LEU A 31 -7.03 1.24 -6.41
C LEU A 31 -8.41 0.75 -6.82
N GLU A 32 -8.48 0.11 -7.98
CA GLU A 32 -9.74 -0.37 -8.53
C GLU A 32 -9.91 -1.84 -8.24
N LEU A 33 -11.12 -2.23 -7.89
CA LEU A 33 -11.43 -3.63 -7.71
C LEU A 33 -11.33 -4.36 -9.03
N GLY A 34 -10.77 -5.56 -8.99
CA GLY A 34 -10.64 -6.35 -10.20
C GLY A 34 -9.41 -6.06 -11.02
N GLU A 35 -8.68 -5.00 -10.68
CA GLU A 35 -7.45 -4.69 -11.38
C GLU A 35 -6.29 -5.40 -10.72
N GLU A 36 -5.27 -5.64 -11.48
CA GLU A 36 -4.08 -6.34 -11.00
C GLU A 36 -2.99 -5.32 -10.72
N TYR A 37 -2.36 -5.44 -9.56
CA TYR A 37 -1.30 -4.52 -9.17
C TYR A 37 -0.06 -5.32 -8.80
N PRO A 38 1.10 -4.91 -9.31
CA PRO A 38 2.33 -5.61 -8.99
C PRO A 38 2.80 -5.27 -7.58
N PHE A 39 3.57 -6.17 -6.98
CA PHE A 39 4.17 -5.93 -5.69
C PHE A 39 5.63 -5.58 -5.88
N TYR A 40 6.08 -4.62 -5.12
CA TYR A 40 7.48 -4.23 -5.07
C TYR A 40 7.96 -4.31 -3.65
N THR A 41 9.24 -4.43 -3.47
CA THR A 41 9.85 -4.34 -2.15
C THR A 41 10.89 -3.25 -2.19
N CYS A 42 11.11 -2.62 -1.06
CA CYS A 42 12.18 -1.65 -0.94
C CYS A 42 12.74 -1.69 0.47
N VAL A 43 13.94 -1.16 0.62
CA VAL A 43 14.60 -1.08 1.91
C VAL A 43 14.88 0.39 2.16
N ASP A 44 14.51 0.89 3.33
CA ASP A 44 14.71 2.29 3.62
C ASP A 44 16.12 2.51 4.19
N GLU A 45 16.39 3.74 4.57
CA GLU A 45 17.73 4.11 5.03
C GLU A 45 18.07 3.50 6.38
N HIS A 46 17.08 2.97 7.07
CA HIS A 46 17.29 2.31 8.36
C HIS A 46 17.37 0.78 8.23
N GLY A 47 17.34 0.27 7.02
CA GLY A 47 17.38 -1.17 6.79
C GLY A 47 16.04 -1.86 6.92
N GLN A 48 14.98 -1.12 7.06
CA GLN A 48 13.64 -1.71 7.16
C GLN A 48 13.13 -2.06 5.78
N SER A 49 12.65 -3.29 5.63
CA SER A 49 12.07 -3.74 4.36
C SER A 49 10.59 -3.40 4.32
N TRP A 50 10.13 -3.04 3.15
CA TRP A 50 8.75 -2.64 2.91
C TRP A 50 8.19 -3.39 1.73
N LEU A 51 6.91 -3.73 1.82
CA LEU A 51 6.16 -4.26 0.69
C LEU A 51 5.35 -3.11 0.12
N CYS A 52 5.48 -2.88 -1.18
CA CYS A 52 4.91 -1.70 -1.81
C CYS A 52 4.03 -2.07 -2.97
N ILE A 53 2.99 -1.31 -3.18
CA ILE A 53 2.12 -1.45 -4.32
C ILE A 53 2.04 -0.08 -4.98
N PRO A 54 2.45 0.05 -6.25
CA PRO A 54 2.32 1.35 -6.91
C PRO A 54 0.85 1.64 -7.17
N CYS A 55 0.42 2.82 -6.79
CA CYS A 55 -0.98 3.20 -6.88
C CYS A 55 -1.11 4.41 -7.79
N PRO A 56 -2.25 4.56 -8.45
CA PRO A 56 -2.46 5.79 -9.23
C PRO A 56 -2.39 7.03 -8.37
N GLY A 57 -2.84 6.91 -7.11
CA GLY A 57 -2.69 8.00 -6.19
C GLY A 57 -3.63 9.14 -6.47
N VAL A 58 -3.41 10.24 -5.75
CA VAL A 58 -4.22 11.42 -5.89
C VAL A 58 -3.69 12.27 -7.03
N GLU A 59 -4.61 12.71 -7.89
CA GLU A 59 -4.20 13.54 -8.98
C GLU A 59 -3.87 14.91 -8.46
N THR A 60 -2.74 15.44 -8.84
CA THR A 60 -2.40 16.76 -8.40
C THR A 60 -2.24 17.60 -9.60
N GLU A 61 -2.84 18.14 -10.13
CA GLU A 61 -2.68 18.82 -11.25
C GLU A 61 -2.49 20.14 -11.26
#